data_1f438d368780ac015c0b8bf61cc82f5a
#
_entry.id   1f438d368780ac015c0b8bf61cc82f5a
#
_cell.length_a   1.000
_cell.length_b   1.000
_cell.length_c   1.000
_cell.angle_alpha   90.00
_cell.angle_beta   90.00
_cell.angle_gamma   90.00
#
_symmetry.space_group_name_H-M   'P 1'
#
loop_
_entity.id
_entity.type
_entity.pdbx_description
1 polymer ?
#
loop_
_entity_poly.entity_id
_entity_poly.type
_entity_poly.pdbx_seq_one_letter_code
_entity_poly.pdbx_strand_id
1 'polypeptide(L)'
;CIALVSGGIDSPIAVARMLKQGWLIHPVHCSQEPLTGPEAEHKTIAALRFLLEMQGPLGDAARRQISKKLTVIPVAEQLALFTEKWCHTEYFIHMKRLFNCLAEQAGKEVDATHILTGENLGQVSSQTLGNLGAIEMITSLQMLRPLLGFDKTSIMHMAQALGTFGLSIGPEVCDALSPSLPTTIANLEWLEKSENRLGGLDQITQNAWH
;
A
#
# COMPACT_ATOMS: atom_id res chain seq x y z
N CYS A 1 13.10 1.43 4.81
CA CYS A 1 11.65 1.44 4.98
C CYS A 1 10.99 0.25 4.25
N ILE A 2 9.82 -0.14 4.71
CA ILE A 2 8.94 -1.06 3.99
C ILE A 2 8.11 -0.25 3.00
N ALA A 3 8.15 -0.59 1.73
CA ALA A 3 7.32 0.06 0.70
C ALA A 3 6.13 -0.82 0.34
N LEU A 4 4.93 -0.36 0.66
CA LEU A 4 3.69 -0.99 0.19
C LEU A 4 3.49 -0.66 -1.29
N VAL A 5 3.57 -1.66 -2.16
CA VAL A 5 3.50 -1.52 -3.62
C VAL A 5 2.29 -2.28 -4.17
N SER A 6 1.46 -1.59 -4.93
CA SER A 6 0.13 -2.09 -5.35
C SER A 6 -0.01 -2.34 -6.86
N GLY A 7 1.02 -2.07 -7.66
CA GLY A 7 0.92 -2.08 -9.12
C GLY A 7 0.21 -0.87 -9.73
N GLY A 8 -0.32 0.03 -8.90
CA GLY A 8 -0.87 1.32 -9.35
C GLY A 8 0.19 2.34 -9.72
N ILE A 9 -0.26 3.49 -10.25
CA ILE A 9 0.60 4.57 -10.76
C ILE A 9 1.47 5.20 -9.66
N ASP A 10 0.96 5.29 -8.44
CA ASP A 10 1.53 6.11 -7.37
C ASP A 10 2.73 5.44 -6.69
N SER A 11 2.66 4.13 -6.43
CA SER A 11 3.69 3.44 -5.65
C SER A 11 5.08 3.45 -6.31
N PRO A 12 5.27 3.29 -7.65
CA PRO A 12 6.59 3.41 -8.27
C PRO A 12 7.18 4.83 -8.15
N ILE A 13 6.32 5.86 -8.20
CA ILE A 13 6.76 7.25 -8.05
C ILE A 13 7.20 7.51 -6.62
N ALA A 14 6.44 7.02 -5.64
CA ALA A 14 6.80 7.12 -4.23
C ALA A 14 8.17 6.47 -3.97
N VAL A 15 8.39 5.26 -4.47
CA VAL A 15 9.68 4.56 -4.40
C VAL A 15 10.79 5.39 -5.05
N ALA A 16 10.61 5.85 -6.30
CA ALA A 16 11.62 6.64 -7.02
C ALA A 16 12.00 7.94 -6.28
N ARG A 17 11.04 8.59 -5.63
CA ARG A 17 11.30 9.79 -4.82
C ARG A 17 12.15 9.49 -3.59
N MET A 18 11.87 8.38 -2.91
CA MET A 18 12.63 7.98 -1.72
C MET A 18 14.02 7.47 -2.06
N LEU A 19 14.20 6.79 -3.20
CA LEU A 19 15.53 6.42 -3.72
C LEU A 19 16.44 7.63 -3.92
N LYS A 20 15.90 8.75 -4.46
CA LYS A 20 16.65 10.01 -4.62
C LYS A 20 17.09 10.63 -3.31
N GLN A 21 16.46 10.26 -2.19
CA GLN A 21 16.80 10.72 -0.84
C GLN A 21 17.67 9.72 -0.08
N GLY A 22 18.08 8.62 -0.71
CA GLY A 22 19.00 7.64 -0.11
C GLY A 22 18.34 6.56 0.74
N TRP A 23 17.02 6.39 0.70
CA TRP A 23 16.31 5.39 1.48
C TRP A 23 16.55 3.97 0.96
N LEU A 24 16.78 3.03 1.89
CA LEU A 24 16.72 1.60 1.61
C LEU A 24 15.27 1.15 1.56
N ILE A 25 14.89 0.46 0.48
CA ILE A 25 13.52 0.07 0.16
C ILE A 25 13.37 -1.45 0.23
N HIS A 26 12.47 -1.93 1.06
CA HIS A 26 12.03 -3.33 1.10
C HIS A 26 10.60 -3.39 0.58
N PRO A 27 10.36 -3.83 -0.67
CA PRO A 27 9.02 -3.84 -1.26
C PRO A 27 8.18 -4.97 -0.70
N VAL A 28 6.93 -4.65 -0.36
CA VAL A 28 5.90 -5.59 0.10
C VAL A 28 4.65 -5.39 -0.76
N HIS A 29 4.12 -6.48 -1.29
CA HIS A 29 2.86 -6.52 -2.02
C HIS A 29 1.84 -7.37 -1.27
N CYS A 30 0.69 -6.78 -0.95
CA CYS A 30 -0.45 -7.51 -0.37
C CYS A 30 -1.31 -8.03 -1.52
N SER A 31 -1.17 -9.32 -1.85
CA SER A 31 -1.88 -9.96 -2.95
C SER A 31 -3.33 -10.25 -2.56
N GLN A 32 -4.25 -9.82 -3.40
CA GLN A 32 -5.69 -10.07 -3.22
C GLN A 32 -6.18 -11.30 -4.01
N GLU A 33 -5.27 -12.09 -4.58
CA GLU A 33 -5.66 -13.33 -5.24
C GLU A 33 -6.26 -14.34 -4.25
N PRO A 34 -7.31 -15.06 -4.60
CA PRO A 34 -7.99 -15.14 -5.91
C PRO A 34 -9.16 -14.16 -6.10
N LEU A 35 -9.39 -13.20 -5.17
CA LEU A 35 -10.47 -12.19 -5.31
C LEU A 35 -10.26 -11.28 -6.53
N THR A 36 -9.00 -11.03 -6.85
CA THR A 36 -8.57 -10.36 -8.08
C THR A 36 -7.64 -11.26 -8.85
N GLY A 37 -7.37 -10.94 -10.12
CA GLY A 37 -6.35 -11.65 -10.89
C GLY A 37 -4.91 -11.22 -10.49
N PRO A 38 -3.89 -11.82 -11.14
CA PRO A 38 -2.47 -11.59 -10.82
C PRO A 38 -1.92 -10.25 -11.36
N GLU A 39 -2.78 -9.44 -12.01
CA GLU A 39 -2.33 -8.24 -12.73
C GLU A 39 -1.66 -7.22 -11.81
N ALA A 40 -2.14 -7.08 -10.57
CA ALA A 40 -1.57 -6.13 -9.61
C ALA A 40 -0.14 -6.53 -9.21
N GLU A 41 0.10 -7.81 -8.96
CA GLU A 41 1.43 -8.33 -8.67
C GLU A 41 2.36 -8.22 -9.88
N HIS A 42 1.89 -8.60 -11.07
CA HIS A 42 2.66 -8.48 -12.31
C HIS A 42 3.08 -7.04 -12.61
N LYS A 43 2.16 -6.07 -12.42
CA LYS A 43 2.47 -4.64 -12.56
C LYS A 43 3.48 -4.17 -11.52
N THR A 44 3.35 -4.62 -10.28
CA THR A 44 4.32 -4.35 -9.21
C THR A 44 5.71 -4.82 -9.58
N ILE A 45 5.84 -6.07 -10.02
CA ILE A 45 7.12 -6.67 -10.46
C ILE A 45 7.67 -5.90 -11.67
N ALA A 46 6.83 -5.58 -12.65
CA ALA A 46 7.26 -4.84 -13.85
C ALA A 46 7.79 -3.45 -13.49
N ALA A 47 7.12 -2.71 -12.61
CA ALA A 47 7.53 -1.39 -12.17
C ALA A 47 8.86 -1.42 -11.38
N LEU A 48 9.04 -2.39 -10.47
CA LEU A 48 10.29 -2.55 -9.72
C LEU A 48 11.45 -2.94 -10.64
N ARG A 49 11.24 -3.87 -11.56
CA ARG A 49 12.25 -4.25 -12.59
C ARG A 49 12.64 -3.06 -13.45
N PHE A 50 11.67 -2.29 -13.90
CA PHE A 50 11.92 -1.07 -14.67
C PHE A 50 12.85 -0.11 -13.92
N LEU A 51 12.61 0.16 -12.63
CA LEU A 51 13.47 1.01 -11.82
C LEU A 51 14.89 0.43 -11.68
N LEU A 52 15.05 -0.88 -11.55
CA LEU A 52 16.35 -1.56 -11.44
C LEU A 52 17.12 -1.54 -12.78
N GLU A 53 16.43 -1.58 -13.90
CA GLU A 53 17.01 -1.61 -15.26
C GLU A 53 17.27 -0.22 -15.83
N MET A 54 16.76 0.83 -15.21
CA MET A 54 16.99 2.21 -15.63
C MET A 54 18.47 2.55 -15.68
N GLN A 55 18.85 3.35 -16.68
CA GLN A 55 20.20 3.94 -16.76
C GLN A 55 20.27 5.23 -15.93
N GLY A 56 21.49 5.58 -15.54
CA GLY A 56 21.77 6.83 -14.82
C GLY A 56 21.54 6.76 -13.32
N PRO A 57 21.60 7.92 -12.63
CA PRO A 57 21.70 7.99 -11.16
C PRO A 57 20.55 7.31 -10.42
N LEU A 58 19.31 7.36 -10.96
CA LEU A 58 18.16 6.74 -10.32
C LEU A 58 18.21 5.21 -10.41
N GLY A 59 18.59 4.65 -11.56
CA GLY A 59 18.78 3.20 -11.72
C GLY A 59 19.94 2.69 -10.86
N ASP A 60 21.03 3.46 -10.74
CA ASP A 60 22.13 3.13 -9.83
C ASP A 60 21.69 3.15 -8.37
N ALA A 61 20.87 4.11 -7.97
CA ALA A 61 20.26 4.15 -6.65
C ALA A 61 19.33 2.93 -6.43
N ALA A 62 18.47 2.61 -7.39
CA ALA A 62 17.57 1.47 -7.31
C ALA A 62 18.34 0.16 -7.09
N ARG A 63 19.40 -0.10 -7.86
CA ARG A 63 20.23 -1.31 -7.72
C ARG A 63 20.92 -1.44 -6.36
N ARG A 64 21.25 -0.32 -5.72
CA ARG A 64 21.91 -0.31 -4.40
C ARG A 64 20.92 -0.32 -3.24
N GLN A 65 19.72 0.23 -3.42
CA GLN A 65 18.81 0.58 -2.32
C GLN A 65 17.52 -0.25 -2.30
N ILE A 66 17.10 -0.85 -3.43
CA ILE A 66 15.95 -1.76 -3.42
C ILE A 66 16.41 -3.17 -3.07
N SER A 67 15.74 -3.77 -2.09
CA SER A 67 15.92 -5.19 -1.76
C SER A 67 15.64 -6.05 -3.01
N LYS A 68 16.47 -7.07 -3.21
CA LYS A 68 16.29 -8.03 -4.31
C LYS A 68 15.09 -8.95 -4.12
N LYS A 69 14.49 -8.96 -2.94
CA LYS A 69 13.31 -9.77 -2.59
C LYS A 69 12.09 -8.85 -2.57
N LEU A 70 11.07 -9.17 -3.35
CA LEU A 70 9.71 -8.70 -3.14
C LEU A 70 9.02 -9.66 -2.18
N THR A 71 8.50 -9.17 -1.06
CA THR A 71 7.65 -9.96 -0.17
C THR A 71 6.21 -9.85 -0.66
N VAL A 72 5.60 -10.99 -1.00
CA VAL A 72 4.20 -11.08 -1.42
C VAL A 72 3.43 -11.75 -0.28
N ILE A 73 2.36 -11.10 0.19
CA ILE A 73 1.54 -11.59 1.30
C ILE A 73 0.11 -11.79 0.77
N PRO A 74 -0.42 -13.03 0.78
CA PRO A 74 -1.81 -13.26 0.39
C PRO A 74 -2.75 -12.73 1.48
N VAL A 75 -3.73 -11.91 1.11
CA VAL A 75 -4.65 -11.25 2.07
C VAL A 75 -6.12 -11.44 1.74
N ALA A 76 -6.46 -12.23 0.73
CA ALA A 76 -7.83 -12.38 0.24
C ALA A 76 -8.82 -12.82 1.33
N GLU A 77 -8.45 -13.82 2.13
CA GLU A 77 -9.29 -14.35 3.21
C GLU A 77 -9.52 -13.30 4.30
N GLN A 78 -8.47 -12.54 4.65
CA GLN A 78 -8.56 -11.49 5.66
C GLN A 78 -9.41 -10.32 5.18
N LEU A 79 -9.30 -9.96 3.91
CA LEU A 79 -10.11 -8.89 3.33
C LEU A 79 -11.59 -9.26 3.26
N ALA A 80 -11.92 -10.52 3.04
CA ALA A 80 -13.30 -11.00 3.06
C ALA A 80 -13.99 -10.77 4.42
N LEU A 81 -13.23 -10.79 5.54
CA LEU A 81 -13.78 -10.51 6.87
C LEU A 81 -14.34 -9.09 6.99
N PHE A 82 -13.78 -8.12 6.27
CA PHE A 82 -14.21 -6.72 6.31
C PHE A 82 -15.46 -6.44 5.45
N THR A 83 -16.04 -7.45 4.80
CA THR A 83 -17.28 -7.32 4.02
C THR A 83 -18.54 -7.55 4.86
N GLU A 84 -18.41 -7.85 6.14
CA GLU A 84 -19.54 -7.98 7.03
C GLU A 84 -20.37 -6.68 7.07
N LYS A 85 -21.71 -6.80 6.98
CA LYS A 85 -22.62 -5.66 6.80
C LYS A 85 -22.42 -4.51 7.80
N TRP A 86 -21.94 -4.83 8.99
CA TRP A 86 -21.77 -3.87 10.09
C TRP A 86 -20.44 -3.12 10.05
N CYS A 87 -19.45 -3.54 9.23
CA CYS A 87 -18.18 -2.85 9.06
C CYS A 87 -17.80 -2.60 7.59
N HIS A 88 -18.64 -2.97 6.63
CA HIS A 88 -18.33 -2.89 5.21
C HIS A 88 -18.10 -1.44 4.72
N THR A 89 -18.76 -0.45 5.30
CA THR A 89 -18.53 0.96 4.95
C THR A 89 -17.11 1.44 5.24
N GLU A 90 -16.44 0.83 6.23
CA GLU A 90 -15.05 1.10 6.62
C GLU A 90 -14.04 0.16 5.94
N TYR A 91 -14.46 -0.66 4.98
CA TYR A 91 -13.64 -1.68 4.31
C TYR A 91 -12.24 -1.18 3.92
N PHE A 92 -12.14 -0.05 3.21
CA PHE A 92 -10.85 0.49 2.78
C PHE A 92 -9.96 0.95 3.93
N ILE A 93 -10.53 1.33 5.05
CA ILE A 93 -9.78 1.74 6.23
C ILE A 93 -9.23 0.50 6.93
N HIS A 94 -10.06 -0.51 7.16
CA HIS A 94 -9.65 -1.80 7.73
C HIS A 94 -8.56 -2.48 6.87
N MET A 95 -8.76 -2.52 5.55
CA MET A 95 -7.78 -3.03 4.60
C MET A 95 -6.41 -2.35 4.76
N LYS A 96 -6.38 -1.02 4.80
CA LYS A 96 -5.12 -0.28 4.94
C LYS A 96 -4.49 -0.42 6.32
N ARG A 97 -5.29 -0.52 7.38
CA ARG A 97 -4.81 -0.81 8.73
C ARG A 97 -4.16 -2.20 8.77
N LEU A 98 -4.78 -3.21 8.17
CA LEU A 98 -4.18 -4.54 8.01
C LEU A 98 -2.85 -4.48 7.23
N PHE A 99 -2.79 -3.73 6.13
CA PHE A 99 -1.57 -3.59 5.34
C PHE A 99 -0.45 -2.93 6.14
N ASN A 100 -0.76 -1.96 6.99
CA ASN A 100 0.24 -1.36 7.89
C ASN A 100 0.73 -2.35 8.95
N CYS A 101 -0.13 -3.19 9.52
CA CYS A 101 0.29 -4.25 10.45
C CYS A 101 1.20 -5.27 9.77
N LEU A 102 0.87 -5.68 8.53
CA LEU A 102 1.69 -6.59 7.74
C LEU A 102 3.04 -5.96 7.35
N ALA A 103 3.04 -4.67 6.99
CA ALA A 103 4.27 -3.93 6.73
C ALA A 103 5.13 -3.80 8.00
N GLU A 104 4.54 -3.57 9.17
CA GLU A 104 5.27 -3.56 10.44
C GLU A 104 5.86 -4.94 10.76
N GLN A 105 5.12 -6.02 10.51
CA GLN A 105 5.62 -7.38 10.68
C GLN A 105 6.80 -7.66 9.74
N ALA A 106 6.69 -7.29 8.45
CA ALA A 106 7.82 -7.36 7.51
C ALA A 106 8.99 -6.48 7.96
N GLY A 107 8.70 -5.34 8.56
CA GLY A 107 9.68 -4.39 9.07
C GLY A 107 10.57 -4.96 10.17
N LYS A 108 10.02 -5.83 11.02
CA LYS A 108 10.78 -6.50 12.10
C LYS A 108 11.89 -7.39 11.56
N GLU A 109 11.74 -7.97 10.36
CA GLU A 109 12.77 -8.82 9.75
C GLU A 109 13.99 -8.04 9.24
N VAL A 110 13.84 -6.73 9.01
CA VAL A 110 14.85 -5.89 8.36
C VAL A 110 15.15 -4.59 9.15
N ASP A 111 14.72 -4.53 10.41
CA ASP A 111 14.88 -3.37 11.29
C ASP A 111 14.38 -2.07 10.64
N ALA A 112 13.25 -2.14 9.93
CA ALA A 112 12.67 -0.97 9.28
C ALA A 112 12.06 -0.02 10.32
N THR A 113 12.21 1.27 10.09
CA THR A 113 11.68 2.33 10.95
C THR A 113 10.49 3.06 10.35
N HIS A 114 10.23 2.84 9.06
CA HIS A 114 9.19 3.57 8.32
C HIS A 114 8.44 2.66 7.36
N ILE A 115 7.19 3.04 7.08
CA ILE A 115 6.36 2.48 6.01
C ILE A 115 6.21 3.55 4.93
N LEU A 116 6.49 3.20 3.68
CA LEU A 116 6.32 4.03 2.50
C LEU A 116 5.05 3.66 1.76
N THR A 117 4.19 4.64 1.49
CA THR A 117 2.98 4.49 0.67
C THR A 117 2.91 5.54 -0.43
N GLY A 118 2.20 5.23 -1.51
CA GLY A 118 1.87 6.17 -2.58
C GLY A 118 0.61 7.03 -2.30
N GLU A 119 0.13 7.08 -1.06
CA GLU A 119 -1.08 7.81 -0.71
C GLU A 119 -0.94 9.31 -0.96
N ASN A 120 -2.06 9.92 -1.40
CA ASN A 120 -2.21 11.35 -1.53
C ASN A 120 -3.56 11.82 -0.95
N LEU A 121 -3.74 13.12 -0.77
CA LEU A 121 -4.97 13.65 -0.20
C LEU A 121 -6.09 13.73 -1.23
N GLY A 122 -7.28 13.26 -0.84
CA GLY A 122 -8.54 13.55 -1.53
C GLY A 122 -8.79 12.78 -2.84
N GLN A 123 -7.97 11.82 -3.22
CA GLN A 123 -8.24 11.04 -4.43
C GLN A 123 -9.36 10.02 -4.23
N VAL A 124 -9.39 9.37 -3.07
CA VAL A 124 -10.40 8.37 -2.71
C VAL A 124 -10.87 8.55 -1.28
N SER A 125 -11.99 7.94 -0.92
CA SER A 125 -12.62 8.07 0.41
C SER A 125 -11.70 7.78 1.59
N SER A 126 -10.79 6.81 1.46
CA SER A 126 -9.82 6.48 2.50
C SER A 126 -8.67 7.49 2.65
N GLN A 127 -8.54 8.45 1.76
CA GLN A 127 -7.44 9.42 1.72
C GLN A 127 -7.84 10.82 2.22
N THR A 128 -8.85 10.92 3.09
CA THR A 128 -9.08 12.13 3.88
C THR A 128 -8.05 12.20 5.02
N LEU A 129 -7.77 13.40 5.54
CA LEU A 129 -6.83 13.56 6.67
C LEU A 129 -7.23 12.72 7.89
N GLY A 130 -8.53 12.68 8.21
CA GLY A 130 -9.05 11.88 9.32
C GLY A 130 -8.83 10.40 9.11
N ASN A 131 -9.13 9.89 7.91
CA ASN A 131 -8.94 8.48 7.57
C ASN A 131 -7.46 8.09 7.54
N LEU A 132 -6.59 8.93 6.97
CA LEU A 132 -5.14 8.69 6.99
C LEU A 132 -4.59 8.65 8.41
N GLY A 133 -5.08 9.53 9.30
CA GLY A 133 -4.73 9.49 10.74
C GLY A 133 -5.17 8.18 11.40
N ALA A 134 -6.43 7.75 11.20
CA ALA A 134 -6.95 6.50 11.75
C ALA A 134 -6.21 5.24 11.21
N ILE A 135 -5.77 5.29 9.95
CA ILE A 135 -4.99 4.23 9.32
C ILE A 135 -3.57 4.15 9.91
N GLU A 136 -2.96 5.30 10.20
CA GLU A 136 -1.59 5.37 10.74
C GLU A 136 -1.50 4.91 12.20
N MET A 137 -2.53 5.15 13.01
CA MET A 137 -2.51 4.87 14.45
C MET A 137 -2.34 3.40 14.82
N ILE A 138 -2.46 2.46 13.87
CA ILE A 138 -2.33 1.02 14.14
C ILE A 138 -0.87 0.53 14.16
N THR A 139 0.06 1.30 13.65
CA THR A 139 1.47 0.92 13.54
C THR A 139 2.36 1.83 14.37
N SER A 140 3.45 1.27 14.90
CA SER A 140 4.52 2.03 15.58
C SER A 140 5.53 2.64 14.60
N LEU A 141 5.54 2.19 13.33
CA LEU A 141 6.42 2.72 12.30
C LEU A 141 5.93 4.07 11.76
N GLN A 142 6.87 4.96 11.44
CA GLN A 142 6.54 6.26 10.88
C GLN A 142 6.10 6.13 9.42
N MET A 143 5.08 6.90 9.02
CA MET A 143 4.56 6.87 7.65
C MET A 143 5.30 7.86 6.74
N LEU A 144 5.78 7.38 5.61
CA LEU A 144 6.33 8.19 4.52
C LEU A 144 5.30 8.27 3.39
N ARG A 145 4.78 9.46 3.15
CA ARG A 145 3.81 9.76 2.09
C ARG A 145 4.35 10.84 1.15
N PRO A 146 5.35 10.53 0.30
CA PRO A 146 6.01 11.55 -0.52
C PRO A 146 5.11 12.16 -1.59
N LEU A 147 3.90 11.63 -1.78
CA LEU A 147 2.92 12.12 -2.75
C LEU A 147 1.73 12.84 -2.09
N LEU A 148 1.71 13.00 -0.78
CA LEU A 148 0.54 13.45 -0.01
C LEU A 148 -0.09 14.75 -0.52
N GLY A 149 0.72 15.72 -0.94
CA GLY A 149 0.28 17.03 -1.40
C GLY A 149 0.17 17.19 -2.93
N PHE A 150 0.32 16.11 -3.70
CA PHE A 150 0.25 16.20 -5.17
C PHE A 150 -1.15 15.82 -5.67
N ASP A 151 -1.63 16.57 -6.67
CA ASP A 151 -2.86 16.22 -7.37
C ASP A 151 -2.63 15.07 -8.38
N LYS A 152 -3.73 14.46 -8.82
CA LYS A 152 -3.72 13.32 -9.74
C LYS A 152 -2.97 13.62 -11.06
N THR A 153 -3.14 14.83 -11.59
CA THR A 153 -2.52 15.24 -12.86
C THR A 153 -1.01 15.33 -12.70
N SER A 154 -0.54 15.93 -11.62
CA SER A 154 0.90 16.02 -11.28
C SER A 154 1.52 14.62 -11.13
N ILE A 155 0.83 13.69 -10.46
CA ILE A 155 1.29 12.31 -10.30
C ILE A 155 1.35 11.59 -11.65
N MET A 156 0.35 11.75 -12.51
CA MET A 156 0.35 11.17 -13.85
C MET A 156 1.53 11.71 -14.69
N HIS A 157 1.82 13.02 -14.64
CA HIS A 157 2.98 13.59 -15.33
C HIS A 157 4.30 13.04 -14.76
N MET A 158 4.41 12.87 -13.44
CA MET A 158 5.59 12.25 -12.84
C MET A 158 5.77 10.79 -13.30
N ALA A 159 4.69 10.02 -13.42
CA ALA A 159 4.74 8.65 -13.92
C ALA A 159 5.16 8.58 -15.40
N GLN A 160 4.65 9.49 -16.22
CA GLN A 160 5.05 9.61 -17.63
C GLN A 160 6.53 9.99 -17.75
N ALA A 161 6.97 10.99 -17.00
CA ALA A 161 8.38 11.41 -17.00
C ALA A 161 9.33 10.34 -16.46
N LEU A 162 8.88 9.51 -15.50
CA LEU A 162 9.64 8.37 -14.99
C LEU A 162 9.65 7.19 -15.98
N GLY A 163 8.63 7.07 -16.84
CA GLY A 163 8.44 5.96 -17.77
C GLY A 163 7.62 4.79 -17.20
N THR A 164 7.07 4.90 -15.99
CA THR A 164 6.30 3.83 -15.34
C THR A 164 4.81 3.88 -15.66
N PHE A 165 4.33 4.96 -16.27
CA PHE A 165 2.89 5.16 -16.55
C PHE A 165 2.30 3.99 -17.34
N GLY A 166 2.93 3.58 -18.45
CA GLY A 166 2.46 2.48 -19.30
C GLY A 166 2.43 1.11 -18.59
N LEU A 167 3.27 0.91 -17.58
CA LEU A 167 3.33 -0.33 -16.81
C LEU A 167 2.17 -0.45 -15.80
N SER A 168 1.64 0.68 -15.37
CA SER A 168 0.60 0.77 -14.35
C SER A 168 -0.82 0.90 -14.93
N ILE A 169 -0.95 1.18 -16.25
CA ILE A 169 -2.25 1.26 -16.92
C ILE A 169 -2.84 -0.14 -17.08
N GLY A 170 -4.16 -0.24 -16.98
CA GLY A 170 -4.95 -1.45 -17.17
C GLY A 170 -5.99 -1.59 -16.08
N PRO A 171 -6.80 -2.66 -16.08
CA PRO A 171 -7.85 -2.80 -15.08
C PRO A 171 -7.26 -2.70 -13.68
N GLU A 172 -7.72 -1.72 -12.90
CA GLU A 172 -7.49 -1.67 -11.47
C GLU A 172 -8.59 -2.51 -10.83
N VAL A 173 -8.20 -3.60 -10.18
CA VAL A 173 -9.13 -4.52 -9.54
C VAL A 173 -9.02 -4.42 -8.01
N CYS A 174 -8.68 -3.21 -7.51
CA CYS A 174 -8.65 -2.98 -6.06
C CYS A 174 -10.04 -3.02 -5.41
N ASP A 175 -11.12 -3.04 -6.19
CA ASP A 175 -12.47 -2.75 -5.72
C ASP A 175 -13.41 -3.95 -5.71
N ALA A 176 -12.88 -5.19 -5.85
CA ALA A 176 -13.73 -6.39 -5.91
C ALA A 176 -14.68 -6.54 -4.71
N LEU A 177 -14.25 -6.07 -3.53
CA LEU A 177 -15.03 -6.13 -2.29
C LEU A 177 -15.46 -4.74 -1.79
N SER A 178 -15.39 -3.70 -2.63
CA SER A 178 -15.65 -2.33 -2.21
C SER A 178 -17.12 -2.10 -1.81
N PRO A 179 -17.37 -1.29 -0.76
CA PRO A 179 -18.73 -0.85 -0.43
C PRO A 179 -19.24 0.16 -1.45
N SER A 180 -20.56 0.20 -1.63
CA SER A 180 -21.22 1.21 -2.48
C SER A 180 -21.05 2.65 -1.95
N LEU A 181 -20.94 2.81 -0.63
CA LEU A 181 -20.79 4.09 0.07
C LEU A 181 -19.67 3.97 1.13
N PRO A 182 -18.40 4.11 0.73
CA PRO A 182 -17.29 4.04 1.67
C PRO A 182 -17.25 5.26 2.58
N THR A 183 -16.86 5.06 3.84
CA THR A 183 -16.76 6.14 4.82
C THR A 183 -15.63 7.12 4.47
N THR A 184 -15.91 8.42 4.63
CA THR A 184 -14.93 9.50 4.46
C THR A 184 -14.42 10.06 5.79
N ILE A 185 -15.08 9.67 6.90
CA ILE A 185 -14.73 10.11 8.25
C ILE A 185 -14.70 8.87 9.14
N ALA A 186 -13.52 8.40 9.47
CA ALA A 186 -13.33 7.27 10.36
C ALA A 186 -13.70 7.62 11.81
N ASN A 187 -14.37 6.70 12.47
CA ASN A 187 -14.51 6.70 13.92
C ASN A 187 -13.58 5.62 14.48
N LEU A 188 -12.52 6.03 15.16
CA LEU A 188 -11.49 5.11 15.67
C LEU A 188 -12.05 4.08 16.63
N GLU A 189 -12.91 4.50 17.56
CA GLU A 189 -13.55 3.61 18.54
C GLU A 189 -14.39 2.53 17.83
N TRP A 190 -15.09 2.91 16.76
CA TRP A 190 -15.85 1.97 15.95
C TRP A 190 -14.96 1.01 15.16
N LEU A 191 -13.85 1.48 14.58
CA LEU A 191 -12.88 0.64 13.90
C LEU A 191 -12.32 -0.43 14.84
N GLU A 192 -11.88 -0.03 16.03
CA GLU A 192 -11.33 -0.95 17.04
C GLU A 192 -12.38 -1.98 17.51
N LYS A 193 -13.62 -1.55 17.75
CA LYS A 193 -14.72 -2.46 18.08
C LYS A 193 -15.00 -3.47 16.98
N SER A 194 -14.96 -3.00 15.73
CA SER A 194 -15.19 -3.84 14.55
C SER A 194 -14.08 -4.87 14.38
N GLU A 195 -12.83 -4.45 14.50
CA GLU A 195 -11.65 -5.30 14.43
C GLU A 195 -11.65 -6.36 15.55
N ASN A 196 -11.96 -5.95 16.79
CA ASN A 196 -12.05 -6.88 17.92
C ASN A 196 -13.17 -7.90 17.72
N ARG A 197 -14.31 -7.52 17.13
CA ARG A 197 -15.40 -8.44 16.82
C ARG A 197 -15.02 -9.49 15.77
N LEU A 198 -14.07 -9.17 14.88
CA LEU A 198 -13.52 -10.08 13.89
C LEU A 198 -12.37 -10.97 14.43
N GLY A 199 -12.07 -10.86 15.72
CA GLY A 199 -11.00 -11.64 16.37
C GLY A 199 -9.73 -10.86 16.67
N GLY A 200 -9.72 -9.56 16.36
CA GLY A 200 -8.59 -8.65 16.57
C GLY A 200 -7.64 -8.57 15.38
N LEU A 201 -7.20 -7.37 15.08
CA LEU A 201 -6.34 -7.13 13.90
C LEU A 201 -4.98 -7.84 14.01
N ASP A 202 -4.46 -8.02 15.22
CA ASP A 202 -3.23 -8.79 15.46
C ASP A 202 -3.36 -10.25 15.01
N GLN A 203 -4.47 -10.92 15.37
CA GLN A 203 -4.72 -12.29 14.95
C GLN A 203 -4.94 -12.40 13.44
N ILE A 204 -5.69 -11.45 12.87
CA ILE A 204 -5.91 -11.37 11.42
C ILE A 204 -4.58 -11.20 10.69
N THR A 205 -3.69 -10.35 11.20
CA THR A 205 -2.34 -10.14 10.66
C THR A 205 -1.49 -11.41 10.73
N GLN A 206 -1.49 -12.09 11.88
CA GLN A 206 -0.76 -13.36 12.04
C GLN A 206 -1.25 -14.44 11.06
N ASN A 207 -2.55 -14.55 10.87
CA ASN A 207 -3.13 -15.52 9.93
C ASN A 207 -2.76 -15.23 8.46
N ALA A 208 -2.50 -13.97 8.10
CA ALA A 208 -2.04 -13.62 6.76
C ALA A 208 -0.52 -13.79 6.59
N TRP A 209 0.25 -13.69 7.68
CA TRP A 209 1.72 -13.76 7.65
C TRP A 209 2.25 -15.19 7.52
N HIS A 210 1.49 -16.20 7.98
CA HIS A 210 1.85 -17.63 7.98
C HIS A 210 1.25 -18.38 6.80
#